data_d5a9400909fe392c3e1a22d18cdebfe7
#
_entry.id   d5a9400909fe392c3e1a22d18cdebfe7
#
_cell.length_a   1.000
_cell.length_b   1.000
_cell.length_c   1.000
_cell.angle_alpha   90.00
_cell.angle_beta   90.00
_cell.angle_gamma   90.00
#
_symmetry.space_group_name_H-M   'P 1'
#
loop_
_entity.id
_entity.type
_entity.pdbx_description
1 polymer ?
#
loop_
_entity_poly.entity_id
_entity_poly.type
_entity_poly.pdbx_seq_one_letter_code
_entity_poly.pdbx_strand_id
1 'polypeptide(L)'
;MLKNLFFIFFSLQNLMAQDQATPVQVEAIDPQIKNLEWNRYTSKNFTVLSIDNQKGKDLSETIDSLKSSVLTRWGFPDVKFTKECRVFVVPDYDLLKNLFNLNAGKAQLRKELNVIWCVGDDKPNKSLLPYLTQVCLYEYEVAESTTLPVWFKRGCILLNGSVTDVRQVLKSFNDIARKEQFTNSADQIFTTSEDDYNKQTNENKKIFDQQAACLCLMLRKEFGEVKLQGFLRLQSKNKPETVLGMIYGFKSYSQFDRQYVRYMKDLCADLADDHTPDSYLEIKSVR
;
A
#
# COMPACT_ATOMS: atom_id res chain seq x y z
N MET A 1 4.96 -39.02 -18.75
CA MET A 1 5.84 -37.85 -18.63
C MET A 1 5.58 -36.74 -19.64
N LEU A 2 5.08 -36.99 -20.85
CA LEU A 2 4.83 -35.90 -21.85
C LEU A 2 3.62 -34.98 -21.54
N LYS A 3 2.60 -35.45 -20.80
CA LYS A 3 1.40 -34.64 -20.51
C LYS A 3 1.65 -33.46 -19.54
N ASN A 4 2.62 -33.59 -18.66
CA ASN A 4 2.95 -32.50 -17.71
C ASN A 4 3.83 -31.41 -18.32
N LEU A 5 4.58 -31.70 -19.39
CA LEU A 5 5.36 -30.68 -20.10
C LEU A 5 4.45 -29.74 -20.92
N PHE A 6 3.34 -30.26 -21.46
CA PHE A 6 2.41 -29.44 -22.25
C PHE A 6 1.66 -28.40 -21.39
N PHE A 7 1.36 -28.74 -20.13
CA PHE A 7 0.69 -27.83 -19.22
C PHE A 7 1.60 -26.69 -18.74
N ILE A 8 2.89 -26.98 -18.54
CA ILE A 8 3.89 -25.96 -18.16
C ILE A 8 4.17 -25.00 -19.33
N PHE A 9 4.18 -25.50 -20.56
CA PHE A 9 4.38 -24.66 -21.75
C PHE A 9 3.18 -23.74 -22.01
N PHE A 10 1.95 -24.21 -21.77
CA PHE A 10 0.74 -23.39 -21.93
C PHE A 10 0.63 -22.30 -20.83
N SER A 11 1.07 -22.59 -19.61
CA SER A 11 1.11 -21.60 -18.54
C SER A 11 2.20 -20.53 -18.74
N LEU A 12 3.35 -20.91 -19.30
CA LEU A 12 4.43 -19.99 -19.66
C LEU A 12 4.10 -19.11 -20.87
N GLN A 13 3.39 -19.64 -21.87
CA GLN A 13 2.92 -18.82 -22.98
C GLN A 13 1.85 -17.81 -22.56
N ASN A 14 0.97 -18.17 -21.63
CA ASN A 14 0.02 -17.21 -21.05
C ASN A 14 0.70 -16.17 -20.15
N LEU A 15 1.79 -16.52 -19.46
CA LEU A 15 2.57 -15.55 -18.67
C LEU A 15 3.37 -14.59 -19.58
N MET A 16 3.92 -15.07 -20.69
CA MET A 16 4.65 -14.23 -21.65
C MET A 16 3.75 -13.37 -22.53
N ALA A 17 2.51 -13.81 -22.78
CA ALA A 17 1.51 -13.02 -23.52
C ALA A 17 0.93 -11.87 -22.69
N GLN A 18 1.08 -11.86 -21.35
CA GLN A 18 0.63 -10.79 -20.48
C GLN A 18 1.58 -9.57 -20.40
N ASP A 19 2.80 -9.69 -20.93
CA ASP A 19 3.82 -8.63 -20.84
C ASP A 19 3.71 -7.51 -21.89
N GLN A 20 2.75 -7.61 -22.82
CA GLN A 20 2.40 -6.53 -23.74
C GLN A 20 0.98 -6.03 -23.44
N ALA A 21 0.83 -5.25 -22.40
CA ALA A 21 -0.42 -4.52 -22.15
C ALA A 21 -0.61 -3.40 -23.19
N THR A 22 -1.01 -3.82 -24.38
CA THR A 22 -1.51 -2.90 -25.41
C THR A 22 -2.90 -2.38 -25.02
N PRO A 23 -3.35 -1.21 -25.54
CA PRO A 23 -4.72 -0.73 -25.36
C PRO A 23 -5.79 -1.79 -25.60
N VAL A 24 -5.50 -2.77 -26.48
CA VAL A 24 -6.35 -3.93 -26.81
C VAL A 24 -6.73 -4.80 -25.60
N GLN A 25 -5.87 -4.91 -24.57
CA GLN A 25 -6.21 -5.72 -23.38
C GLN A 25 -7.16 -5.00 -22.40
N VAL A 26 -7.13 -3.70 -22.34
CA VAL A 26 -8.16 -2.91 -21.60
C VAL A 26 -9.51 -3.06 -22.29
N GLU A 27 -9.52 -3.07 -23.62
CA GLU A 27 -10.70 -3.30 -24.44
C GLU A 27 -11.30 -4.72 -24.31
N ALA A 28 -10.49 -5.73 -23.95
CA ALA A 28 -10.97 -7.09 -23.72
C ALA A 28 -11.65 -7.28 -22.36
N ILE A 29 -11.54 -6.28 -21.46
CA ILE A 29 -12.03 -6.41 -20.09
C ILE A 29 -13.52 -6.06 -19.99
N ASP A 30 -14.03 -5.10 -20.78
CA ASP A 30 -15.45 -4.79 -20.81
C ASP A 30 -15.85 -4.03 -22.10
N PRO A 31 -16.82 -4.52 -22.87
CA PRO A 31 -17.37 -3.81 -24.02
C PRO A 31 -17.98 -2.42 -23.68
N GLN A 32 -18.41 -2.21 -22.45
CA GLN A 32 -18.97 -0.93 -22.00
C GLN A 32 -17.90 0.17 -21.92
N ILE A 33 -16.64 -0.20 -21.65
CA ILE A 33 -15.52 0.76 -21.60
C ILE A 33 -15.13 1.24 -23.00
N LYS A 34 -15.31 0.41 -24.03
CA LYS A 34 -15.02 0.77 -25.43
C LYS A 34 -15.83 1.96 -25.96
N ASN A 35 -17.04 2.12 -25.45
CA ASN A 35 -17.97 3.15 -25.89
C ASN A 35 -17.82 4.45 -25.10
N LEU A 36 -16.90 4.52 -24.13
CA LEU A 36 -16.64 5.70 -23.33
C LEU A 36 -15.52 6.52 -23.97
N GLU A 37 -15.74 7.80 -24.16
CA GLU A 37 -14.70 8.73 -24.62
C GLU A 37 -13.74 9.04 -23.47
N TRP A 38 -12.53 8.47 -23.54
CA TRP A 38 -11.48 8.67 -22.57
C TRP A 38 -10.62 9.86 -22.97
N ASN A 39 -10.57 10.87 -22.11
CA ASN A 39 -9.56 11.92 -22.19
C ASN A 39 -8.25 11.38 -21.59
N ARG A 40 -7.14 11.55 -22.32
CA ARG A 40 -5.82 11.07 -21.91
C ARG A 40 -4.92 12.23 -21.50
N TYR A 41 -4.34 12.12 -20.31
CA TYR A 41 -3.36 13.05 -19.77
C TYR A 41 -2.09 12.28 -19.36
N THR A 42 -0.92 12.83 -19.67
CA THR A 42 0.36 12.18 -19.39
C THR A 42 1.16 13.05 -18.44
N SER A 43 1.72 12.43 -17.39
CA SER A 43 2.71 13.01 -16.50
C SER A 43 4.03 12.24 -16.61
N LYS A 44 4.99 12.50 -15.71
CA LYS A 44 6.31 11.86 -15.75
C LYS A 44 6.28 10.33 -15.61
N ASN A 45 5.40 9.82 -14.72
CA ASN A 45 5.32 8.39 -14.39
C ASN A 45 3.95 7.78 -14.67
N PHE A 46 2.96 8.60 -15.07
CA PHE A 46 1.56 8.15 -15.17
C PHE A 46 0.92 8.56 -16.47
N THR A 47 0.02 7.70 -16.94
CA THR A 47 -1.03 8.10 -17.88
C THR A 47 -2.37 8.04 -17.16
N VAL A 48 -3.03 9.19 -17.05
CA VAL A 48 -4.38 9.32 -16.50
C VAL A 48 -5.38 9.27 -17.63
N LEU A 49 -6.36 8.39 -17.51
CA LEU A 49 -7.48 8.23 -18.44
C LEU A 49 -8.76 8.57 -17.68
N SER A 50 -9.49 9.57 -18.12
CA SER A 50 -10.70 10.06 -17.44
C SER A 50 -11.82 10.40 -18.42
N ILE A 51 -13.03 10.08 -18.05
CA ILE A 51 -14.24 10.53 -18.78
C ILE A 51 -14.49 12.01 -18.49
N ASP A 52 -14.23 12.42 -17.25
CA ASP A 52 -14.31 13.84 -16.86
C ASP A 52 -12.98 14.53 -17.18
N ASN A 53 -13.05 15.51 -18.10
CA ASN A 53 -11.89 16.24 -18.58
C ASN A 53 -11.17 16.99 -17.46
N GLN A 54 -11.89 17.67 -16.56
CA GLN A 54 -11.28 18.47 -15.50
C GLN A 54 -10.63 17.60 -14.44
N LYS A 55 -11.33 16.54 -13.98
CA LYS A 55 -10.79 15.61 -12.99
C LYS A 55 -9.55 14.87 -13.49
N GLY A 56 -9.55 14.48 -14.75
CA GLY A 56 -8.38 13.85 -15.36
C GLY A 56 -7.17 14.76 -15.40
N LYS A 57 -7.38 16.02 -15.81
CA LYS A 57 -6.34 17.05 -15.85
C LYS A 57 -5.79 17.34 -14.45
N ASP A 58 -6.64 17.63 -13.48
CA ASP A 58 -6.25 17.96 -12.11
C ASP A 58 -5.44 16.82 -11.47
N LEU A 59 -5.88 15.56 -11.68
CA LEU A 59 -5.14 14.42 -11.19
C LEU A 59 -3.78 14.29 -11.88
N SER A 60 -3.69 14.48 -13.20
CA SER A 60 -2.42 14.36 -13.92
C SER A 60 -1.39 15.40 -13.49
N GLU A 61 -1.82 16.59 -13.08
CA GLU A 61 -0.97 17.66 -12.57
C GLU A 61 -0.43 17.37 -11.15
N THR A 62 -1.15 16.56 -10.37
CA THR A 62 -0.81 16.32 -8.96
C THR A 62 -0.24 14.94 -8.66
N ILE A 63 -0.46 13.94 -9.51
CA ILE A 63 -0.16 12.54 -9.21
C ILE A 63 1.33 12.25 -9.01
N ASP A 64 2.22 12.90 -9.74
CA ASP A 64 3.67 12.75 -9.54
C ASP A 64 4.12 13.33 -8.19
N SER A 65 3.50 14.42 -7.75
CA SER A 65 3.72 15.00 -6.43
C SER A 65 3.21 14.07 -5.30
N LEU A 66 2.05 13.44 -5.51
CA LEU A 66 1.53 12.43 -4.58
C LEU A 66 2.45 11.23 -4.48
N LYS A 67 2.96 10.74 -5.62
CA LYS A 67 3.97 9.65 -5.66
C LYS A 67 5.20 10.01 -4.83
N SER A 68 5.78 11.19 -5.08
CA SER A 68 6.96 11.65 -4.34
C SER A 68 6.67 11.77 -2.84
N SER A 69 5.49 12.28 -2.46
CA SER A 69 5.07 12.38 -1.06
C SER A 69 4.93 11.01 -0.39
N VAL A 70 4.41 10.02 -1.10
CA VAL A 70 4.29 8.63 -0.61
C VAL A 70 5.66 8.04 -0.28
N LEU A 71 6.64 8.21 -1.15
CA LEU A 71 7.99 7.66 -0.96
C LEU A 71 8.79 8.45 0.09
N THR A 72 8.81 9.77 0.00
CA THR A 72 9.59 10.62 0.90
C THR A 72 9.09 10.60 2.33
N ARG A 73 7.79 10.36 2.54
CA ARG A 73 7.24 10.16 3.90
C ARG A 73 7.99 9.07 4.66
N TRP A 74 8.46 8.04 3.97
CA TRP A 74 9.17 6.91 4.56
C TRP A 74 10.68 6.98 4.35
N GLY A 75 11.19 8.14 3.89
CA GLY A 75 12.60 8.36 3.63
C GLY A 75 13.14 7.65 2.39
N PHE A 76 12.27 7.16 1.52
CA PHE A 76 12.69 6.56 0.26
C PHE A 76 12.97 7.64 -0.79
N PRO A 77 13.98 7.43 -1.66
CA PRO A 77 14.21 8.31 -2.79
C PRO A 77 13.03 8.27 -3.76
N ASP A 78 12.85 9.34 -4.52
CA ASP A 78 11.89 9.36 -5.62
C ASP A 78 12.44 8.52 -6.79
N VAL A 79 11.94 7.29 -6.90
CA VAL A 79 12.33 6.35 -7.95
C VAL A 79 11.53 6.59 -9.23
N LYS A 80 12.20 6.44 -10.38
CA LYS A 80 11.50 6.39 -11.66
C LYS A 80 10.84 5.02 -11.79
N PHE A 81 9.57 5.01 -12.19
CA PHE A 81 8.86 3.75 -12.43
C PHE A 81 9.48 3.00 -13.61
N THR A 82 9.61 1.70 -13.47
CA THR A 82 10.11 0.80 -14.52
C THR A 82 9.08 0.59 -15.62
N LYS A 83 7.79 0.60 -15.23
CA LYS A 83 6.64 0.54 -16.13
C LYS A 83 5.75 1.76 -15.91
N GLU A 84 5.19 2.31 -16.98
CA GLU A 84 4.17 3.36 -16.89
C GLU A 84 3.00 2.88 -16.04
N CYS A 85 2.57 3.70 -15.10
CA CYS A 85 1.36 3.43 -14.34
C CYS A 85 0.15 4.12 -14.99
N ARG A 86 -0.89 3.35 -15.30
CA ARG A 86 -2.14 3.88 -15.85
C ARG A 86 -3.19 4.02 -14.77
N VAL A 87 -3.82 5.18 -14.72
CA VAL A 87 -4.89 5.49 -13.76
C VAL A 87 -6.17 5.80 -14.52
N PHE A 88 -7.17 4.96 -14.34
CA PHE A 88 -8.50 5.15 -14.91
C PHE A 88 -9.40 5.80 -13.87
N VAL A 89 -9.92 6.97 -14.21
CA VAL A 89 -10.84 7.73 -13.36
C VAL A 89 -12.25 7.57 -13.94
N VAL A 90 -13.07 6.79 -13.27
CA VAL A 90 -14.47 6.58 -13.65
C VAL A 90 -15.39 7.57 -12.93
N PRO A 91 -16.55 7.92 -13.52
CA PRO A 91 -17.43 8.96 -12.98
C PRO A 91 -18.06 8.58 -11.63
N ASP A 92 -18.37 7.30 -11.44
CA ASP A 92 -19.10 6.84 -10.28
C ASP A 92 -18.71 5.42 -9.83
N TYR A 93 -19.20 5.07 -8.63
CA TYR A 93 -18.94 3.79 -8.00
C TYR A 93 -19.67 2.62 -8.68
N ASP A 94 -20.85 2.85 -9.23
CA ASP A 94 -21.65 1.77 -9.83
C ASP A 94 -20.97 1.27 -11.09
N LEU A 95 -20.40 2.17 -11.90
CA LEU A 95 -19.59 1.78 -13.04
C LEU A 95 -18.37 0.96 -12.59
N LEU A 96 -17.62 1.42 -11.59
CA LEU A 96 -16.47 0.70 -11.06
C LEU A 96 -16.86 -0.69 -10.52
N LYS A 97 -17.96 -0.78 -9.78
CA LYS A 97 -18.49 -2.02 -9.23
C LYS A 97 -18.86 -3.00 -10.33
N ASN A 98 -19.54 -2.53 -11.36
CA ASN A 98 -19.98 -3.35 -12.48
C ASN A 98 -18.77 -3.89 -13.28
N LEU A 99 -17.74 -3.06 -13.51
CA LEU A 99 -16.52 -3.45 -14.21
C LEU A 99 -15.76 -4.58 -13.54
N PHE A 100 -15.77 -4.64 -12.22
CA PHE A 100 -14.95 -5.59 -11.46
C PHE A 100 -15.75 -6.62 -10.69
N ASN A 101 -17.08 -6.59 -10.76
CA ASN A 101 -17.97 -7.45 -9.96
C ASN A 101 -17.62 -7.38 -8.45
N LEU A 102 -17.37 -6.16 -7.95
CA LEU A 102 -16.81 -5.94 -6.61
C LEU A 102 -17.85 -5.56 -5.59
N ASN A 103 -17.71 -6.16 -4.41
CA ASN A 103 -18.38 -5.69 -3.19
C ASN A 103 -17.57 -4.62 -2.44
N ALA A 104 -16.50 -4.07 -3.01
CA ALA A 104 -15.50 -3.35 -2.23
C ALA A 104 -14.93 -2.12 -2.94
N GLY A 105 -14.91 -1.03 -2.19
CA GLY A 105 -14.00 0.11 -2.36
C GLY A 105 -14.22 1.00 -3.59
N LYS A 106 -13.78 2.26 -3.47
CA LYS A 106 -13.84 3.27 -4.54
C LYS A 106 -12.64 3.25 -5.48
N ALA A 107 -11.76 2.26 -5.35
CA ALA A 107 -10.61 2.08 -6.22
C ALA A 107 -10.15 0.62 -6.26
N GLN A 108 -9.40 0.25 -7.29
CA GLN A 108 -8.81 -1.07 -7.46
C GLN A 108 -7.46 -0.98 -8.15
N LEU A 109 -6.55 -1.88 -7.77
CA LEU A 109 -5.23 -2.04 -8.36
C LEU A 109 -5.14 -3.38 -9.08
N ARG A 110 -4.65 -3.35 -10.32
CA ARG A 110 -4.09 -4.50 -11.02
C ARG A 110 -2.57 -4.38 -11.03
N LYS A 111 -1.95 -4.94 -10.02
CA LYS A 111 -0.52 -4.82 -9.75
C LYS A 111 0.34 -5.26 -10.92
N GLU A 112 -0.01 -6.36 -11.57
CA GLU A 112 0.74 -6.96 -12.69
C GLU A 112 0.81 -6.03 -13.91
N LEU A 113 -0.19 -5.14 -14.04
CA LEU A 113 -0.32 -4.22 -15.17
C LEU A 113 0.03 -2.78 -14.81
N ASN A 114 0.37 -2.48 -13.56
CA ASN A 114 0.47 -1.11 -13.04
C ASN A 114 -0.77 -0.26 -13.42
N VAL A 115 -1.95 -0.81 -13.19
CA VAL A 115 -3.22 -0.16 -13.52
C VAL A 115 -4.01 0.07 -12.25
N ILE A 116 -4.38 1.32 -12.01
CA ILE A 116 -5.27 1.72 -10.91
C ILE A 116 -6.60 2.19 -11.52
N TRP A 117 -7.69 1.70 -10.96
CA TRP A 117 -9.03 2.20 -11.24
C TRP A 117 -9.55 2.94 -10.01
N CYS A 118 -10.03 4.15 -10.17
CA CYS A 118 -10.61 4.91 -9.07
C CYS A 118 -11.83 5.71 -9.51
N VAL A 119 -12.66 6.07 -8.54
CA VAL A 119 -13.80 6.94 -8.76
C VAL A 119 -13.34 8.39 -8.71
N GLY A 120 -13.76 9.18 -9.68
CA GLY A 120 -13.54 10.62 -9.73
C GLY A 120 -14.47 11.37 -8.79
N ASP A 121 -14.38 11.11 -7.48
CA ASP A 121 -15.04 11.90 -6.46
C ASP A 121 -14.32 13.25 -6.26
N ASP A 122 -14.90 14.15 -5.44
CA ASP A 122 -14.34 15.49 -5.18
C ASP A 122 -12.98 15.44 -4.47
N LYS A 123 -12.57 14.25 -4.02
CA LYS A 123 -11.26 13.98 -3.40
C LYS A 123 -10.66 12.68 -3.95
N PRO A 124 -10.30 12.61 -5.25
CA PRO A 124 -9.78 11.38 -5.87
C PRO A 124 -8.54 10.84 -5.17
N ASN A 125 -7.80 11.70 -4.47
CA ASN A 125 -6.60 11.33 -3.71
C ASN A 125 -6.89 10.34 -2.58
N LYS A 126 -8.08 10.41 -1.97
CA LYS A 126 -8.42 9.58 -0.81
C LYS A 126 -8.55 8.10 -1.14
N SER A 127 -9.26 7.78 -2.21
CA SER A 127 -9.43 6.40 -2.67
C SER A 127 -8.21 5.88 -3.45
N LEU A 128 -7.46 6.77 -4.10
CA LEU A 128 -6.28 6.46 -4.89
C LEU A 128 -5.05 6.13 -4.03
N LEU A 129 -4.82 6.87 -2.94
CA LEU A 129 -3.57 6.82 -2.17
C LEU A 129 -3.14 5.42 -1.69
N PRO A 130 -4.02 4.54 -1.18
CA PRO A 130 -3.63 3.20 -0.79
C PRO A 130 -3.05 2.37 -1.95
N TYR A 131 -3.66 2.48 -3.14
CA TYR A 131 -3.23 1.75 -4.34
C TYR A 131 -1.98 2.38 -4.97
N LEU A 132 -1.91 3.70 -5.00
CA LEU A 132 -0.70 4.42 -5.39
C LEU A 132 0.48 4.03 -4.49
N THR A 133 0.25 3.90 -3.18
CA THR A 133 1.27 3.41 -2.24
C THR A 133 1.75 2.02 -2.61
N GLN A 134 0.85 1.09 -2.94
CA GLN A 134 1.24 -0.25 -3.36
C GLN A 134 2.13 -0.22 -4.61
N VAL A 135 1.76 0.57 -5.63
CA VAL A 135 2.56 0.72 -6.85
C VAL A 135 3.92 1.35 -6.53
N CYS A 136 3.95 2.41 -5.73
CA CYS A 136 5.20 3.08 -5.36
C CYS A 136 6.17 2.15 -4.63
N LEU A 137 5.68 1.36 -3.68
CA LEU A 137 6.51 0.42 -2.93
C LEU A 137 7.00 -0.72 -3.82
N TYR A 138 6.16 -1.23 -4.72
CA TYR A 138 6.56 -2.25 -5.68
C TYR A 138 7.64 -1.73 -6.63
N GLU A 139 7.45 -0.56 -7.22
CA GLU A 139 8.44 0.04 -8.11
C GLU A 139 9.75 0.39 -7.38
N TYR A 140 9.68 0.75 -6.09
CA TYR A 140 10.86 0.90 -5.26
C TYR A 140 11.59 -0.45 -5.06
N GLU A 141 10.86 -1.53 -4.76
CA GLU A 141 11.46 -2.87 -4.63
C GLU A 141 12.19 -3.28 -5.92
N VAL A 142 11.60 -3.00 -7.08
CA VAL A 142 12.21 -3.29 -8.39
C VAL A 142 13.44 -2.42 -8.65
N ALA A 143 13.33 -1.11 -8.44
CA ALA A 143 14.42 -0.17 -8.70
C ALA A 143 15.65 -0.43 -7.82
N GLU A 144 15.44 -0.78 -6.56
CA GLU A 144 16.51 -1.01 -5.59
C GLU A 144 16.91 -2.50 -5.46
N SER A 145 16.31 -3.37 -6.28
CA SER A 145 16.54 -4.83 -6.23
C SER A 145 16.43 -5.39 -4.79
N THR A 146 15.41 -4.95 -4.07
CA THR A 146 15.17 -5.30 -2.67
C THR A 146 13.74 -5.81 -2.46
N THR A 147 13.50 -6.44 -1.31
CA THR A 147 12.15 -6.87 -0.91
C THR A 147 11.80 -6.21 0.41
N LEU A 148 10.73 -5.44 0.43
CA LEU A 148 10.22 -4.84 1.64
C LEU A 148 9.37 -5.85 2.43
N PRO A 149 9.47 -5.88 3.77
CA PRO A 149 8.65 -6.75 4.59
C PRO A 149 7.16 -6.49 4.42
N VAL A 150 6.35 -7.54 4.53
CA VAL A 150 4.88 -7.44 4.41
C VAL A 150 4.30 -6.44 5.40
N TRP A 151 4.71 -6.53 6.67
CA TRP A 151 4.24 -5.60 7.71
C TRP A 151 4.50 -4.13 7.34
N PHE A 152 5.66 -3.83 6.77
CA PHE A 152 5.98 -2.47 6.38
C PHE A 152 5.11 -2.00 5.22
N LYS A 153 4.97 -2.82 4.17
CA LYS A 153 4.09 -2.51 3.03
C LYS A 153 2.65 -2.26 3.48
N ARG A 154 2.12 -3.16 4.32
CA ARG A 154 0.73 -3.06 4.83
C ARG A 154 0.53 -1.85 5.73
N GLY A 155 1.48 -1.58 6.63
CA GLY A 155 1.46 -0.39 7.47
C GLY A 155 1.50 0.91 6.64
N CYS A 156 2.36 1.00 5.63
CA CYS A 156 2.43 2.16 4.73
C CYS A 156 1.13 2.38 3.96
N ILE A 157 0.53 1.31 3.42
CA ILE A 157 -0.73 1.39 2.68
C ILE A 157 -1.83 1.98 3.56
N LEU A 158 -1.93 1.53 4.81
CA LEU A 158 -2.92 2.03 5.75
C LEU A 158 -2.65 3.49 6.16
N LEU A 159 -1.39 3.83 6.43
CA LEU A 159 -0.98 5.16 6.90
C LEU A 159 -0.95 6.23 5.80
N ASN A 160 -0.94 5.85 4.54
CA ASN A 160 -1.02 6.77 3.41
C ASN A 160 -2.47 7.09 2.99
N GLY A 161 -3.48 6.58 3.71
CA GLY A 161 -4.85 7.07 3.63
C GLY A 161 -4.99 8.52 4.11
N SER A 162 -6.20 9.08 4.03
CA SER A 162 -6.45 10.41 4.63
C SER A 162 -6.27 10.34 6.15
N VAL A 163 -5.86 11.46 6.76
CA VAL A 163 -5.71 11.58 8.23
C VAL A 163 -6.95 11.07 8.96
N THR A 164 -8.14 11.48 8.51
CA THR A 164 -9.40 11.04 9.11
C THR A 164 -9.57 9.52 9.02
N ASP A 165 -9.22 8.90 7.89
CA ASP A 165 -9.36 7.45 7.73
C ASP A 165 -8.35 6.70 8.59
N VAL A 166 -7.10 7.16 8.62
CA VAL A 166 -6.06 6.59 9.48
C VAL A 166 -6.47 6.68 10.95
N ARG A 167 -6.94 7.86 11.39
CA ARG A 167 -7.41 8.09 12.76
C ARG A 167 -8.58 7.17 13.08
N GLN A 168 -9.57 7.06 12.20
CA GLN A 168 -10.74 6.20 12.41
C GLN A 168 -10.36 4.71 12.49
N VAL A 169 -9.45 4.26 11.64
CA VAL A 169 -8.97 2.86 11.66
C VAL A 169 -8.20 2.57 12.95
N LEU A 170 -7.32 3.47 13.39
CA LEU A 170 -6.58 3.30 14.63
C LEU A 170 -7.50 3.40 15.86
N LYS A 171 -8.50 4.29 15.85
CA LYS A 171 -9.55 4.32 16.88
C LYS A 171 -10.32 2.99 16.96
N SER A 172 -10.65 2.39 15.82
CA SER A 172 -11.33 1.07 15.79
C SER A 172 -10.47 -0.06 16.34
N PHE A 173 -9.16 0.11 16.34
CA PHE A 173 -8.22 -0.82 16.94
C PHE A 173 -8.13 -0.69 18.47
N ASN A 174 -8.57 0.43 19.04
CA ASN A 174 -8.49 0.68 20.48
C ASN A 174 -9.20 -0.39 21.32
N ASP A 175 -10.36 -0.89 20.87
CA ASP A 175 -11.08 -1.93 21.58
C ASP A 175 -10.31 -3.26 21.64
N ILE A 176 -9.57 -3.57 20.58
CA ILE A 176 -8.69 -4.74 20.48
C ILE A 176 -7.48 -4.54 21.40
N ALA A 177 -6.89 -3.34 21.37
CA ALA A 177 -5.76 -2.98 22.21
C ALA A 177 -6.11 -3.00 23.71
N ARG A 178 -7.28 -2.46 24.09
CA ARG A 178 -7.77 -2.45 25.48
C ARG A 178 -8.05 -3.86 26.02
N LYS A 179 -8.52 -4.75 25.19
CA LYS A 179 -8.80 -6.16 25.58
C LYS A 179 -7.55 -7.03 25.58
N GLU A 180 -6.39 -6.47 25.27
CA GLU A 180 -5.11 -7.20 25.11
C GLU A 180 -5.20 -8.36 24.11
N GLN A 181 -6.17 -8.31 23.21
CA GLN A 181 -6.37 -9.29 22.15
C GLN A 181 -5.44 -9.02 20.97
N PHE A 182 -4.15 -8.83 21.24
CA PHE A 182 -3.14 -8.77 20.18
C PHE A 182 -2.96 -10.18 19.61
N THR A 183 -3.41 -10.35 18.39
CA THR A 183 -3.36 -11.66 17.74
C THR A 183 -1.97 -12.01 17.23
N ASN A 184 -1.11 -10.99 16.99
CA ASN A 184 0.22 -11.21 16.45
C ASN A 184 1.29 -10.64 17.40
N SER A 185 2.23 -11.49 17.81
CA SER A 185 3.48 -11.05 18.46
C SER A 185 4.37 -10.32 17.44
N ALA A 186 5.38 -9.59 17.91
CA ALA A 186 6.37 -8.96 17.03
C ALA A 186 7.05 -9.99 16.12
N ASP A 187 7.39 -11.16 16.62
CA ASP A 187 7.97 -12.24 15.82
C ASP A 187 7.04 -12.58 14.64
N GLN A 188 5.75 -12.82 14.90
CA GLN A 188 4.79 -13.13 13.86
C GLN A 188 4.65 -11.99 12.85
N ILE A 189 4.58 -10.74 13.31
CA ILE A 189 4.47 -9.58 12.41
C ILE A 189 5.71 -9.47 11.51
N PHE A 190 6.92 -9.58 12.08
CA PHE A 190 8.16 -9.43 11.33
C PHE A 190 8.45 -10.57 10.37
N THR A 191 7.95 -11.78 10.64
CA THR A 191 8.24 -12.99 9.85
C THR A 191 7.12 -13.38 8.90
N THR A 192 5.94 -12.75 8.97
CA THR A 192 4.82 -13.05 8.07
C THR A 192 5.22 -12.80 6.61
N SER A 193 5.11 -13.84 5.79
CA SER A 193 5.30 -13.77 4.35
C SER A 193 4.05 -13.26 3.63
N GLU A 194 4.17 -12.87 2.34
CA GLU A 194 2.99 -12.53 1.50
C GLU A 194 2.00 -13.69 1.40
N ASP A 195 2.50 -14.92 1.27
CA ASP A 195 1.66 -16.11 1.17
C ASP A 195 0.90 -16.37 2.48
N ASP A 196 1.56 -16.22 3.63
CA ASP A 196 0.92 -16.39 4.93
C ASP A 196 -0.10 -15.30 5.19
N TYR A 197 0.22 -14.04 4.85
CA TYR A 197 -0.73 -12.94 4.92
C TYR A 197 -1.95 -13.20 4.02
N ASN A 198 -1.74 -13.65 2.78
CA ASN A 198 -2.82 -13.89 1.83
C ASN A 198 -3.79 -15.00 2.26
N LYS A 199 -3.31 -16.00 3.00
CA LYS A 199 -4.11 -17.09 3.57
C LYS A 199 -4.95 -16.69 4.78
N GLN A 200 -4.69 -15.53 5.40
CA GLN A 200 -5.45 -15.05 6.55
C GLN A 200 -6.88 -14.68 6.18
N THR A 201 -7.77 -14.76 7.17
CA THR A 201 -9.14 -14.23 7.06
C THR A 201 -9.11 -12.71 6.91
N ASN A 202 -10.18 -12.12 6.38
CA ASN A 202 -10.28 -10.66 6.24
C ASN A 202 -10.17 -9.93 7.60
N GLU A 203 -10.69 -10.53 8.66
CA GLU A 203 -10.59 -9.98 10.02
C GLU A 203 -9.14 -9.99 10.51
N ASN A 204 -8.43 -11.11 10.38
CA ASN A 204 -7.02 -11.21 10.75
C ASN A 204 -6.14 -10.27 9.94
N LYS A 205 -6.39 -10.14 8.63
CA LYS A 205 -5.70 -9.15 7.78
C LYS A 205 -5.91 -7.73 8.29
N LYS A 206 -7.14 -7.37 8.65
CA LYS A 206 -7.45 -6.06 9.22
C LYS A 206 -6.66 -5.79 10.50
N ILE A 207 -6.63 -6.76 11.41
CA ILE A 207 -5.87 -6.66 12.67
C ILE A 207 -4.37 -6.55 12.38
N PHE A 208 -3.84 -7.40 11.50
CA PHE A 208 -2.45 -7.35 11.08
C PHE A 208 -2.07 -5.99 10.49
N ASP A 209 -2.88 -5.44 9.58
CA ASP A 209 -2.63 -4.14 8.95
C ASP A 209 -2.62 -3.01 9.99
N GLN A 210 -3.50 -3.05 10.97
CA GLN A 210 -3.56 -2.07 12.07
C GLN A 210 -2.34 -2.19 12.98
N GLN A 211 -1.95 -3.40 13.36
CA GLN A 211 -0.73 -3.63 14.14
C GLN A 211 0.51 -3.19 13.36
N ALA A 212 0.59 -3.49 12.07
CA ALA A 212 1.66 -3.08 11.18
C ALA A 212 1.76 -1.54 11.06
N ALA A 213 0.63 -0.85 10.97
CA ALA A 213 0.59 0.62 10.96
C ALA A 213 1.11 1.21 12.28
N CYS A 214 0.66 0.68 13.43
CA CYS A 214 1.17 1.09 14.74
C CYS A 214 2.68 0.85 14.86
N LEU A 215 3.18 -0.27 14.33
CA LEU A 215 4.59 -0.59 14.30
C LEU A 215 5.40 0.42 13.47
N CYS A 216 4.92 0.76 12.27
CA CYS A 216 5.55 1.77 11.43
C CYS A 216 5.62 3.14 12.14
N LEU A 217 4.52 3.56 12.78
CA LEU A 217 4.47 4.81 13.54
C LEU A 217 5.46 4.77 14.71
N MET A 218 5.48 3.70 15.51
CA MET A 218 6.39 3.56 16.63
C MET A 218 7.85 3.63 16.19
N LEU A 219 8.24 2.81 15.22
CA LEU A 219 9.63 2.76 14.75
C LEU A 219 10.08 4.11 14.21
N ARG A 220 9.22 4.82 13.52
CA ARG A 220 9.52 6.15 12.99
C ARG A 220 9.58 7.21 14.08
N LYS A 221 8.64 7.21 15.05
CA LYS A 221 8.54 8.21 16.11
C LYS A 221 9.65 8.04 17.14
N GLU A 222 9.78 6.84 17.69
CA GLU A 222 10.69 6.58 18.80
C GLU A 222 12.16 6.53 18.37
N PHE A 223 12.43 6.08 17.14
CA PHE A 223 13.79 5.80 16.70
C PHE A 223 14.23 6.60 15.49
N GLY A 224 13.30 7.28 14.82
CA GLY A 224 13.58 8.11 13.67
C GLY A 224 13.68 7.33 12.35
N GLU A 225 13.57 8.09 11.27
CA GLU A 225 13.47 7.59 9.90
C GLU A 225 14.74 6.87 9.44
N VAL A 226 15.91 7.40 9.82
CA VAL A 226 17.22 6.82 9.44
C VAL A 226 17.38 5.39 9.98
N LYS A 227 16.97 5.16 11.24
CA LYS A 227 17.02 3.82 11.83
C LYS A 227 15.99 2.88 11.20
N LEU A 228 14.79 3.37 10.89
CA LEU A 228 13.78 2.59 10.17
C LEU A 228 14.32 2.14 8.81
N GLN A 229 14.92 3.03 8.03
CA GLN A 229 15.56 2.72 6.76
C GLN A 229 16.68 1.67 6.91
N GLY A 230 17.55 1.85 7.90
CA GLY A 230 18.61 0.89 8.23
C GLY A 230 18.04 -0.50 8.57
N PHE A 231 16.96 -0.54 9.36
CA PHE A 231 16.27 -1.77 9.72
C PHE A 231 15.71 -2.48 8.48
N LEU A 232 14.95 -1.79 7.63
CA LEU A 232 14.37 -2.36 6.42
C LEU A 232 15.43 -2.92 5.47
N ARG A 233 16.52 -2.19 5.28
CA ARG A 233 17.64 -2.60 4.42
C ARG A 233 18.36 -3.85 4.96
N LEU A 234 18.54 -3.95 6.26
CA LEU A 234 19.20 -5.09 6.88
C LEU A 234 18.28 -6.31 7.03
N GLN A 235 16.98 -6.10 7.27
CA GLN A 235 16.01 -7.19 7.41
C GLN A 235 15.88 -8.02 6.14
N SER A 236 16.10 -7.44 4.97
CA SER A 236 16.08 -8.18 3.70
C SER A 236 17.16 -9.27 3.62
N LYS A 237 18.21 -9.21 4.46
CA LYS A 237 19.37 -10.10 4.42
C LYS A 237 19.62 -10.84 5.72
N ASN A 238 18.95 -10.49 6.80
CA ASN A 238 19.20 -11.02 8.15
C ASN A 238 17.88 -11.33 8.86
N LYS A 239 17.96 -12.18 9.89
CA LYS A 239 16.82 -12.45 10.77
C LYS A 239 16.36 -11.16 11.45
N PRO A 240 15.05 -10.84 11.48
CA PRO A 240 14.54 -9.60 12.06
C PRO A 240 14.99 -9.38 13.52
N GLU A 241 15.04 -10.43 14.35
CA GLU A 241 15.48 -10.31 15.74
C GLU A 241 16.93 -9.81 15.86
N THR A 242 17.82 -10.32 15.01
CA THR A 242 19.22 -9.86 14.96
C THR A 242 19.28 -8.38 14.58
N VAL A 243 18.47 -7.97 13.59
CA VAL A 243 18.45 -6.58 13.13
C VAL A 243 17.83 -5.65 14.17
N LEU A 244 16.81 -6.09 14.92
CA LEU A 244 16.27 -5.36 16.07
C LEU A 244 17.36 -5.07 17.11
N GLY A 245 18.21 -6.06 17.39
CA GLY A 245 19.36 -5.87 18.28
C GLY A 245 20.36 -4.86 17.74
N MET A 246 20.74 -4.97 16.47
CA MET A 246 21.75 -4.12 15.85
C MET A 246 21.32 -2.66 15.73
N ILE A 247 20.07 -2.40 15.34
CA ILE A 247 19.59 -1.06 15.02
C ILE A 247 18.97 -0.35 16.23
N TYR A 248 18.21 -1.09 17.03
CA TYR A 248 17.42 -0.53 18.13
C TYR A 248 17.90 -0.94 19.51
N GLY A 249 18.84 -1.89 19.62
CA GLY A 249 19.39 -2.34 20.90
C GLY A 249 18.52 -3.35 21.66
N PHE A 250 17.50 -3.93 21.04
CA PHE A 250 16.65 -4.95 21.68
C PHE A 250 17.35 -6.28 21.75
N LYS A 251 17.34 -6.90 22.93
CA LYS A 251 18.01 -8.21 23.16
C LYS A 251 17.16 -9.40 22.70
N SER A 252 15.86 -9.22 22.52
CA SER A 252 14.91 -10.27 22.11
C SER A 252 13.59 -9.68 21.61
N TYR A 253 12.83 -10.48 20.88
CA TYR A 253 11.44 -10.13 20.52
C TYR A 253 10.59 -9.82 21.77
N SER A 254 10.73 -10.59 22.85
CA SER A 254 9.97 -10.36 24.07
C SER A 254 10.24 -8.98 24.72
N GLN A 255 11.47 -8.45 24.61
CA GLN A 255 11.77 -7.09 25.05
C GLN A 255 11.10 -6.06 24.14
N PHE A 256 11.16 -6.30 22.83
CA PHE A 256 10.52 -5.43 21.85
C PHE A 256 9.00 -5.42 22.03
N ASP A 257 8.36 -6.59 22.17
CA ASP A 257 6.92 -6.73 22.35
C ASP A 257 6.38 -5.89 23.52
N ARG A 258 7.08 -5.88 24.66
CA ARG A 258 6.67 -5.05 25.81
C ARG A 258 6.63 -3.56 25.47
N GLN A 259 7.61 -3.06 24.74
CA GLN A 259 7.65 -1.66 24.32
C GLN A 259 6.60 -1.38 23.25
N TYR A 260 6.43 -2.28 22.30
CA TYR A 260 5.46 -2.16 21.23
C TYR A 260 4.01 -2.16 21.75
N VAL A 261 3.67 -3.10 22.66
CA VAL A 261 2.34 -3.14 23.30
C VAL A 261 2.07 -1.87 24.08
N ARG A 262 3.06 -1.37 24.83
CA ARG A 262 2.92 -0.10 25.55
C ARG A 262 2.64 1.05 24.58
N TYR A 263 3.44 1.17 23.53
CA TYR A 263 3.25 2.22 22.52
C TYR A 263 1.87 2.15 21.87
N MET A 264 1.39 0.94 21.53
CA MET A 264 0.05 0.78 20.95
C MET A 264 -1.05 1.26 21.92
N LYS A 265 -0.93 0.92 23.22
CA LYS A 265 -1.89 1.37 24.22
C LYS A 265 -1.89 2.90 24.36
N ASP A 266 -0.73 3.52 24.43
CA ASP A 266 -0.56 4.96 24.55
C ASP A 266 -1.12 5.67 23.29
N LEU A 267 -0.79 5.18 22.07
CA LEU A 267 -1.30 5.72 20.81
C LEU A 267 -2.82 5.63 20.71
N CYS A 268 -3.40 4.50 21.11
CA CYS A 268 -4.84 4.31 21.08
C CYS A 268 -5.55 5.22 22.09
N ALA A 269 -4.96 5.48 23.26
CA ALA A 269 -5.49 6.43 24.24
C ALA A 269 -5.44 7.86 23.69
N ASP A 270 -4.29 8.30 23.15
CA ASP A 270 -4.13 9.62 22.54
C ASP A 270 -5.14 9.86 21.40
N LEU A 271 -5.39 8.82 20.57
CA LEU A 271 -6.35 8.91 19.48
C LEU A 271 -7.80 8.98 19.97
N ALA A 272 -8.12 8.31 21.09
CA ALA A 272 -9.46 8.35 21.69
C ALA A 272 -9.76 9.74 22.23
N ASP A 273 -8.75 10.42 22.80
CA ASP A 273 -8.87 11.73 23.39
C ASP A 273 -8.60 12.90 22.41
N ASP A 274 -8.41 12.57 21.10
CA ASP A 274 -8.06 13.52 20.03
C ASP A 274 -6.77 14.33 20.27
N HIS A 275 -5.88 13.84 21.13
CA HIS A 275 -4.61 14.49 21.44
C HIS A 275 -3.49 14.24 20.41
N THR A 276 -3.66 13.27 19.51
CA THR A 276 -2.66 13.00 18.47
C THR A 276 -2.71 14.09 17.40
N PRO A 277 -1.63 14.88 17.22
CA PRO A 277 -1.61 15.92 16.19
C PRO A 277 -1.81 15.35 14.79
N ASP A 278 -2.60 16.02 13.96
CA ASP A 278 -2.83 15.61 12.57
C ASP A 278 -1.54 15.52 11.77
N SER A 279 -0.58 16.44 12.04
CA SER A 279 0.74 16.42 11.41
C SER A 279 1.51 15.11 11.58
N TYR A 280 1.11 14.30 12.56
CA TYR A 280 1.66 12.98 12.84
C TYR A 280 1.15 11.92 11.86
N LEU A 281 -0.08 12.10 11.41
CA LEU A 281 -0.81 11.19 10.52
C LEU A 281 -0.83 11.70 9.08
N GLU A 282 -0.49 12.99 8.85
CA GLU A 282 -0.50 13.60 7.52
C GLU A 282 0.67 13.19 6.65
N ILE A 283 0.37 12.97 5.37
CA ILE A 283 1.37 13.04 4.31
C ILE A 283 1.60 14.53 4.04
N LYS A 284 2.73 15.08 4.48
CA LYS A 284 3.08 16.44 4.08
C LYS A 284 3.29 16.42 2.56
N SER A 285 2.45 17.14 1.83
CA SER A 285 2.73 17.46 0.44
C SER A 285 4.04 18.26 0.42
N VAL A 286 5.02 17.77 -0.33
CA VAL A 286 6.19 18.58 -0.66
C VAL A 286 5.66 19.71 -1.55
N ARG A 287 5.69 20.95 -1.03
CA ARG A 287 5.40 22.14 -1.80
C ARG A 287 6.57 22.45 -2.73
#